data_dccf3325f5da304c19c157844fb6573c
#
_entry.id   dccf3325f5da304c19c157844fb6573c
#
_cell.length_a   1.000
_cell.length_b   1.000
_cell.length_c   1.000
_cell.angle_alpha   90.00
_cell.angle_beta   90.00
_cell.angle_gamma   90.00
#
_symmetry.space_group_name_H-M   'P 1'
#
loop_
_entity.id
_entity.type
_entity.pdbx_description
1 polymer ?
#
loop_
_entity_poly.entity_id
_entity_poly.type
_entity_poly.pdbx_seq_one_letter_code
_entity_poly.pdbx_strand_id
1 'polypeptide(L)'
;MADHGPILVTGAAGKLGAVGRTVTGLLLDRGLPVRAMVRSDDDRAAGLRAAGAEVVVGDLLEPADVQRVLGGCRRVYFGMSVSPGYLEASVTMAAVAREAGVEALVNMSQMTVSQMSIRNSTPSPQQRQHWLSEQALGWSGLPVVTIRPTVFLEGFFLPLTGPSVRDRSRIELPFGRGKTSPVASADVARVIAAVLADPGPHLGKIHELTGPRSQDMDAVAREYSEALNRPVTYSDIPPGDWERGLKGAGLPEHLIHHLVTMAELSRANRYDRMTDGVERITGRPPMGIREFVSLHAAEFGGRRP
;
A
#
# COMPACT_ATOMS: atom_id res chain seq x y z
N MET A 1 12.83 -8.48 -28.90
CA MET A 1 11.94 -7.90 -27.86
C MET A 1 11.95 -6.40 -28.07
N ALA A 2 10.79 -5.74 -28.14
CA ALA A 2 10.76 -4.28 -28.22
C ALA A 2 11.44 -3.71 -26.97
N ASP A 3 12.39 -2.80 -27.16
CA ASP A 3 13.03 -2.08 -26.06
C ASP A 3 12.01 -1.08 -25.49
N HIS A 4 11.32 -1.48 -24.42
CA HIS A 4 10.33 -0.62 -23.76
C HIS A 4 10.96 0.38 -22.77
N GLY A 5 12.30 0.43 -22.71
CA GLY A 5 13.02 1.20 -21.71
C GLY A 5 12.77 0.72 -20.27
N PRO A 6 13.33 1.40 -19.27
CA PRO A 6 13.13 1.03 -17.86
C PRO A 6 11.69 1.31 -17.40
N ILE A 7 11.22 0.51 -16.43
CA ILE A 7 9.96 0.73 -15.73
C ILE A 7 10.24 1.69 -14.58
N LEU A 8 9.56 2.85 -14.55
CA LEU A 8 9.68 3.77 -13.43
C LEU A 8 8.88 3.24 -12.23
N VAL A 9 9.55 3.12 -11.08
CA VAL A 9 8.93 2.76 -9.81
C VAL A 9 9.12 3.92 -8.83
N THR A 10 8.03 4.57 -8.42
CA THR A 10 8.05 5.58 -7.36
C THR A 10 7.79 4.93 -5.99
N GLY A 11 8.10 5.64 -4.90
CA GLY A 11 7.95 5.08 -3.55
C GLY A 11 8.87 3.89 -3.25
N ALA A 12 9.89 3.64 -4.06
CA ALA A 12 10.78 2.48 -3.93
C ALA A 12 11.58 2.46 -2.61
N ALA A 13 11.87 3.61 -2.01
CA ALA A 13 12.52 3.73 -0.70
C ALA A 13 11.54 3.87 0.47
N GLY A 14 10.24 3.65 0.28
CA GLY A 14 9.22 3.75 1.32
C GLY A 14 9.50 2.83 2.51
N LYS A 15 9.16 3.30 3.72
CA LYS A 15 9.31 2.52 4.97
C LYS A 15 8.08 1.65 5.24
N LEU A 16 6.89 2.19 5.03
CA LEU A 16 5.63 1.51 5.30
C LEU A 16 5.30 0.53 4.16
N GLY A 17 5.15 -0.73 4.50
CA GLY A 17 4.77 -1.82 3.59
C GLY A 17 5.76 -2.12 2.47
N ALA A 18 6.72 -1.25 2.20
CA ALA A 18 7.80 -1.42 1.21
C ALA A 18 7.35 -1.89 -0.19
N VAL A 19 6.08 -1.63 -0.60
CA VAL A 19 5.51 -2.12 -1.87
C VAL A 19 6.41 -1.78 -3.05
N GLY A 20 6.83 -0.51 -3.20
CA GLY A 20 7.70 -0.10 -4.31
C GLY A 20 9.04 -0.84 -4.35
N ARG A 21 9.65 -1.11 -3.19
CA ARG A 21 10.89 -1.91 -3.11
C ARG A 21 10.65 -3.34 -3.58
N THR A 22 9.59 -3.96 -3.12
CA THR A 22 9.24 -5.33 -3.50
C THR A 22 8.90 -5.42 -4.99
N VAL A 23 8.15 -4.43 -5.53
CA VAL A 23 7.89 -4.31 -6.97
C VAL A 23 9.20 -4.23 -7.76
N THR A 24 10.14 -3.38 -7.30
CA THR A 24 11.47 -3.25 -7.94
C THR A 24 12.18 -4.61 -8.02
N GLY A 25 12.28 -5.32 -6.90
CA GLY A 25 12.93 -6.65 -6.88
C GLY A 25 12.22 -7.64 -7.82
N LEU A 26 10.90 -7.75 -7.74
CA LEU A 26 10.12 -8.67 -8.57
C LEU A 26 10.22 -8.38 -10.08
N LEU A 27 10.40 -7.14 -10.48
CA LEU A 27 10.61 -6.77 -11.90
C LEU A 27 12.04 -7.11 -12.34
N LEU A 28 13.03 -6.82 -11.50
CA LEU A 28 14.43 -7.19 -11.77
C LEU A 28 14.62 -8.71 -11.86
N ASP A 29 13.99 -9.48 -10.98
CA ASP A 29 13.99 -10.96 -11.02
C ASP A 29 13.39 -11.52 -12.33
N ARG A 30 12.55 -10.73 -13.00
CA ARG A 30 12.01 -11.06 -14.34
C ARG A 30 12.88 -10.57 -15.50
N GLY A 31 14.04 -9.99 -15.20
CA GLY A 31 14.94 -9.41 -16.21
C GLY A 31 14.41 -8.10 -16.82
N LEU A 32 13.46 -7.43 -16.18
CA LEU A 32 12.93 -6.15 -16.64
C LEU A 32 13.74 -5.01 -16.02
N PRO A 33 14.22 -4.05 -16.83
CA PRO A 33 14.98 -2.91 -16.31
C PRO A 33 14.08 -1.99 -15.47
N VAL A 34 14.57 -1.57 -14.31
CA VAL A 34 13.83 -0.72 -13.37
C VAL A 34 14.61 0.55 -13.08
N ARG A 35 13.92 1.69 -13.19
CA ARG A 35 14.35 2.97 -12.63
C ARG A 35 13.56 3.25 -11.36
N ALA A 36 14.26 3.29 -10.22
CA ALA A 36 13.69 3.56 -8.91
C ALA A 36 13.85 5.05 -8.55
N MET A 37 12.74 5.77 -8.43
CA MET A 37 12.75 7.15 -7.97
C MET A 37 12.74 7.20 -6.44
N VAL A 38 13.69 7.92 -5.86
CA VAL A 38 13.84 8.14 -4.41
C VAL A 38 13.94 9.63 -4.09
N ARG A 39 13.53 10.02 -2.87
CA ARG A 39 13.66 11.43 -2.43
C ARG A 39 15.06 11.80 -1.97
N SER A 40 15.82 10.83 -1.47
CA SER A 40 17.17 11.03 -0.93
C SER A 40 18.05 9.85 -1.31
N ASP A 41 19.33 10.15 -1.50
CA ASP A 41 20.37 9.13 -1.72
C ASP A 41 20.90 8.66 -0.36
N ASP A 42 20.28 7.63 0.18
CA ASP A 42 20.59 7.03 1.48
C ASP A 42 20.83 5.51 1.36
N ASP A 43 21.00 4.80 2.48
CA ASP A 43 21.25 3.36 2.52
C ASP A 43 20.15 2.56 1.79
N ARG A 44 18.91 3.06 1.75
CA ARG A 44 17.80 2.42 1.03
C ARG A 44 18.00 2.54 -0.48
N ALA A 45 18.50 3.69 -0.94
CA ALA A 45 18.89 3.92 -2.33
C ALA A 45 20.07 3.01 -2.72
N ALA A 46 21.07 2.89 -1.84
CA ALA A 46 22.20 1.97 -2.03
C ALA A 46 21.72 0.52 -2.16
N GLY A 47 20.78 0.09 -1.34
CA GLY A 47 20.18 -1.25 -1.43
C GLY A 47 19.46 -1.51 -2.75
N LEU A 48 18.76 -0.51 -3.32
CA LEU A 48 18.12 -0.61 -4.63
C LEU A 48 19.14 -0.73 -5.78
N ARG A 49 20.24 0.03 -5.71
CA ARG A 49 21.36 -0.10 -6.68
C ARG A 49 22.01 -1.47 -6.60
N ALA A 50 22.27 -1.97 -5.39
CA ALA A 50 22.84 -3.29 -5.19
C ALA A 50 21.94 -4.40 -5.74
N ALA A 51 20.62 -4.19 -5.75
CA ALA A 51 19.65 -5.10 -6.39
C ALA A 51 19.60 -4.97 -7.93
N GLY A 52 20.30 -4.00 -8.53
CA GLY A 52 20.37 -3.81 -9.98
C GLY A 52 19.44 -2.73 -10.55
N ALA A 53 18.77 -1.94 -9.71
CA ALA A 53 17.94 -0.84 -10.19
C ALA A 53 18.79 0.41 -10.53
N GLU A 54 18.40 1.13 -11.59
CA GLU A 54 18.82 2.49 -11.80
C GLU A 54 18.14 3.39 -10.78
N VAL A 55 18.91 4.02 -9.87
CA VAL A 55 18.34 4.88 -8.82
C VAL A 55 18.51 6.34 -9.20
N VAL A 56 17.41 7.07 -9.21
CA VAL A 56 17.35 8.49 -9.52
C VAL A 56 16.68 9.26 -8.38
N VAL A 57 17.34 10.34 -7.93
CA VAL A 57 16.80 11.24 -6.90
C VAL A 57 15.84 12.25 -7.55
N GLY A 58 14.68 12.49 -6.92
CA GLY A 58 13.73 13.51 -7.37
C GLY A 58 12.55 13.66 -6.43
N ASP A 59 11.81 14.75 -6.56
CA ASP A 59 10.57 15.02 -5.83
C ASP A 59 9.37 14.88 -6.79
N LEU A 60 8.34 14.13 -6.36
CA LEU A 60 7.10 13.95 -7.12
C LEU A 60 6.27 15.24 -7.24
N LEU A 61 6.55 16.24 -6.41
CA LEU A 61 5.89 17.55 -6.46
C LEU A 61 6.54 18.49 -7.49
N GLU A 62 7.77 18.18 -7.94
CA GLU A 62 8.52 19.00 -8.88
C GLU A 62 8.39 18.45 -10.32
N PRO A 63 7.64 19.14 -11.22
CA PRO A 63 7.41 18.66 -12.59
C PRO A 63 8.71 18.40 -13.36
N ALA A 64 9.75 19.22 -13.19
CA ALA A 64 11.05 19.04 -13.85
C ALA A 64 11.74 17.75 -13.40
N ASP A 65 11.64 17.40 -12.13
CA ASP A 65 12.17 16.14 -11.61
C ASP A 65 11.41 14.95 -12.19
N VAL A 66 10.08 15.01 -12.17
CA VAL A 66 9.23 13.95 -12.75
C VAL A 66 9.52 13.76 -14.25
N GLN A 67 9.68 14.86 -15.01
CA GLN A 67 10.04 14.81 -16.43
C GLN A 67 11.41 14.14 -16.63
N ARG A 68 12.41 14.53 -15.86
CA ARG A 68 13.76 13.98 -15.93
C ARG A 68 13.78 12.48 -15.61
N VAL A 69 13.09 12.06 -14.53
CA VAL A 69 13.11 10.64 -14.11
C VAL A 69 12.26 9.76 -15.01
N LEU A 70 11.24 10.31 -15.68
CA LEU A 70 10.38 9.59 -16.60
C LEU A 70 11.01 9.42 -17.99
N GLY A 71 12.06 10.20 -18.32
CA GLY A 71 12.70 10.15 -19.62
C GLY A 71 13.08 8.73 -20.05
N GLY A 72 12.54 8.26 -21.19
CA GLY A 72 12.76 6.90 -21.71
C GLY A 72 11.93 5.79 -21.04
N CYS A 73 11.15 6.09 -20.00
CA CYS A 73 10.25 5.12 -19.37
C CYS A 73 8.90 5.10 -20.09
N ARG A 74 8.37 3.92 -20.37
CA ARG A 74 7.05 3.77 -21.00
C ARG A 74 6.00 3.16 -20.04
N ARG A 75 6.44 2.57 -18.94
CA ARG A 75 5.59 2.00 -17.89
C ARG A 75 5.95 2.60 -16.55
N VAL A 76 4.95 2.90 -15.74
CA VAL A 76 5.11 3.59 -14.46
C VAL A 76 4.30 2.89 -13.38
N TYR A 77 4.91 2.65 -12.24
CA TYR A 77 4.21 2.46 -10.98
C TYR A 77 4.25 3.76 -10.19
N PHE A 78 3.07 4.34 -9.96
CA PHE A 78 2.88 5.49 -9.09
C PHE A 78 2.38 5.06 -7.72
N GLY A 79 3.23 5.19 -6.71
CA GLY A 79 2.92 4.96 -5.31
C GLY A 79 3.63 5.99 -4.45
N MET A 80 2.91 6.51 -3.46
CA MET A 80 3.39 7.52 -2.52
C MET A 80 2.82 7.23 -1.13
N SER A 81 3.59 7.51 -0.08
CA SER A 81 3.10 7.43 1.30
C SER A 81 2.01 8.48 1.56
N VAL A 82 1.25 8.29 2.66
CA VAL A 82 0.30 9.30 3.17
C VAL A 82 0.99 10.66 3.27
N SER A 83 0.48 11.64 2.52
CA SER A 83 1.11 12.96 2.39
C SER A 83 0.07 14.02 2.02
N PRO A 84 0.19 15.24 2.56
CA PRO A 84 -0.64 16.37 2.12
C PRO A 84 -0.53 16.69 0.62
N GLY A 85 0.64 16.44 -0.01
CA GLY A 85 0.89 16.66 -1.43
C GLY A 85 0.47 15.51 -2.36
N TYR A 86 -0.29 14.51 -1.90
CA TYR A 86 -0.59 13.32 -2.70
C TYR A 86 -1.34 13.65 -4.01
N LEU A 87 -2.34 14.53 -3.96
CA LEU A 87 -3.10 14.93 -5.15
C LEU A 87 -2.21 15.69 -6.15
N GLU A 88 -1.40 16.62 -5.66
CA GLU A 88 -0.46 17.39 -6.47
C GLU A 88 0.53 16.46 -7.19
N ALA A 89 1.17 15.53 -6.46
CA ALA A 89 2.06 14.53 -7.04
C ALA A 89 1.35 13.67 -8.10
N SER A 90 0.08 13.30 -7.87
CA SER A 90 -0.70 12.50 -8.83
C SER A 90 -0.98 13.26 -10.12
N VAL A 91 -1.33 14.55 -10.01
CA VAL A 91 -1.60 15.41 -11.17
C VAL A 91 -0.31 15.73 -11.92
N THR A 92 0.78 16.02 -11.22
CA THR A 92 2.11 16.22 -11.80
C THR A 92 2.54 14.99 -12.59
N MET A 93 2.45 13.80 -11.98
CA MET A 93 2.74 12.54 -12.68
C MET A 93 1.85 12.35 -13.91
N ALA A 94 0.55 12.63 -13.81
CA ALA A 94 -0.37 12.48 -14.95
C ALA A 94 -0.01 13.42 -16.10
N ALA A 95 0.31 14.69 -15.81
CA ALA A 95 0.67 15.68 -16.82
C ALA A 95 1.94 15.25 -17.57
N VAL A 96 3.00 14.92 -16.83
CA VAL A 96 4.29 14.53 -17.42
C VAL A 96 4.19 13.18 -18.14
N ALA A 97 3.51 12.18 -17.56
CA ALA A 97 3.33 10.88 -18.18
C ALA A 97 2.56 10.95 -19.51
N ARG A 98 1.59 11.85 -19.62
CA ARG A 98 0.84 12.10 -20.84
C ARG A 98 1.74 12.70 -21.94
N GLU A 99 2.55 13.69 -21.60
CA GLU A 99 3.50 14.31 -22.54
C GLU A 99 4.56 13.30 -23.00
N ALA A 100 5.06 12.47 -22.09
CA ALA A 100 6.04 11.41 -22.36
C ALA A 100 5.48 10.22 -23.16
N GLY A 101 4.15 10.15 -23.37
CA GLY A 101 3.51 9.04 -24.08
C GLY A 101 3.62 7.70 -23.36
N VAL A 102 3.41 7.71 -22.03
CA VAL A 102 3.43 6.49 -21.20
C VAL A 102 2.37 5.49 -21.65
N GLU A 103 2.74 4.22 -21.79
CA GLU A 103 1.89 3.13 -22.29
C GLU A 103 1.10 2.43 -21.15
N ALA A 104 1.55 2.54 -19.93
CA ALA A 104 0.84 2.02 -18.77
C ALA A 104 1.23 2.78 -17.50
N LEU A 105 0.26 3.30 -16.76
CA LEU A 105 0.41 3.90 -15.44
C LEU A 105 -0.36 3.06 -14.42
N VAL A 106 0.36 2.36 -13.54
CA VAL A 106 -0.23 1.60 -12.45
C VAL A 106 -0.29 2.50 -11.21
N ASN A 107 -1.49 2.93 -10.85
CA ASN A 107 -1.77 3.82 -9.72
C ASN A 107 -2.08 3.03 -8.46
N MET A 108 -1.35 3.29 -7.37
CA MET A 108 -1.69 2.80 -6.04
C MET A 108 -2.75 3.70 -5.41
N SER A 109 -3.96 3.18 -5.27
CA SER A 109 -5.06 3.80 -4.56
C SER A 109 -5.35 3.05 -3.25
N GLN A 110 -6.59 3.07 -2.80
CA GLN A 110 -7.05 2.32 -1.63
C GLN A 110 -8.53 1.92 -1.77
N MET A 111 -8.92 0.82 -1.13
CA MET A 111 -10.26 0.24 -1.30
C MET A 111 -11.40 1.15 -0.83
N THR A 112 -11.17 2.02 0.16
CA THR A 112 -12.18 2.96 0.67
C THR A 112 -12.76 3.86 -0.44
N VAL A 113 -11.96 4.17 -1.46
CA VAL A 113 -12.36 5.02 -2.60
C VAL A 113 -13.58 4.45 -3.33
N SER A 114 -13.74 3.12 -3.40
CA SER A 114 -14.88 2.47 -4.04
C SER A 114 -16.24 2.79 -3.38
N GLN A 115 -16.22 3.30 -2.15
CA GLN A 115 -17.42 3.70 -1.40
C GLN A 115 -17.62 5.22 -1.40
N MET A 116 -16.77 5.97 -2.10
CA MET A 116 -16.81 7.41 -2.15
C MET A 116 -17.48 7.92 -3.44
N SER A 117 -18.09 9.08 -3.34
CA SER A 117 -18.69 9.81 -4.45
C SER A 117 -18.74 11.30 -4.12
N ILE A 118 -19.20 12.11 -5.04
CA ILE A 118 -19.43 13.54 -4.80
C ILE A 118 -20.34 13.78 -3.58
N ARG A 119 -21.31 12.89 -3.35
CA ARG A 119 -22.29 13.00 -2.25
C ARG A 119 -21.88 12.24 -0.99
N ASN A 120 -20.91 11.36 -1.09
CA ASN A 120 -20.47 10.51 0.03
C ASN A 120 -18.94 10.52 0.10
N SER A 121 -18.41 11.27 1.04
CA SER A 121 -16.99 11.40 1.29
C SER A 121 -16.65 10.94 2.71
N THR A 122 -15.38 10.72 2.98
CA THR A 122 -14.88 10.43 4.32
C THR A 122 -14.24 11.68 4.95
N PRO A 123 -14.13 11.76 6.28
CA PRO A 123 -13.42 12.85 6.94
C PRO A 123 -11.94 12.92 6.57
N SER A 124 -11.29 11.77 6.28
CA SER A 124 -9.86 11.71 6.00
C SER A 124 -9.46 12.50 4.75
N PRO A 125 -8.61 13.54 4.86
CA PRO A 125 -8.06 14.23 3.71
C PRO A 125 -7.33 13.29 2.74
N GLN A 126 -6.58 12.31 3.28
CA GLN A 126 -5.85 11.34 2.47
C GLN A 126 -6.79 10.49 1.59
N GLN A 127 -7.91 10.02 2.14
CA GLN A 127 -8.88 9.25 1.35
C GLN A 127 -9.53 10.10 0.28
N ARG A 128 -9.83 11.38 0.58
CA ARG A 128 -10.34 12.31 -0.44
C ARG A 128 -9.33 12.60 -1.54
N GLN A 129 -8.05 12.74 -1.19
CA GLN A 129 -6.99 12.92 -2.19
C GLN A 129 -6.87 11.70 -3.11
N HIS A 130 -6.94 10.48 -2.59
CA HIS A 130 -6.95 9.27 -3.43
C HIS A 130 -8.17 9.25 -4.37
N TRP A 131 -9.35 9.60 -3.86
CA TRP A 131 -10.55 9.67 -4.69
C TRP A 131 -10.40 10.70 -5.81
N LEU A 132 -9.94 11.93 -5.49
CA LEU A 132 -9.69 12.99 -6.46
C LEU A 132 -8.60 12.62 -7.46
N SER A 133 -7.54 11.94 -7.01
CA SER A 133 -6.46 11.44 -7.88
C SER A 133 -6.98 10.43 -8.89
N GLU A 134 -7.86 9.50 -8.48
CA GLU A 134 -8.48 8.57 -9.43
C GLU A 134 -9.35 9.29 -10.46
N GLN A 135 -10.10 10.36 -10.06
CA GLN A 135 -10.84 11.15 -11.03
C GLN A 135 -9.90 11.85 -12.03
N ALA A 136 -8.87 12.53 -11.53
CA ALA A 136 -7.88 13.22 -12.37
C ALA A 136 -7.18 12.28 -13.35
N LEU A 137 -6.75 11.11 -12.87
CA LEU A 137 -6.15 10.06 -13.70
C LEU A 137 -7.14 9.52 -14.74
N GLY A 138 -8.40 9.33 -14.36
CA GLY A 138 -9.47 8.91 -15.28
C GLY A 138 -9.73 9.91 -16.40
N TRP A 139 -9.62 11.21 -16.11
CA TRP A 139 -9.79 12.28 -17.11
C TRP A 139 -8.53 12.56 -17.95
N SER A 140 -7.39 12.07 -17.52
CA SER A 140 -6.09 12.37 -18.16
C SER A 140 -5.94 11.80 -19.58
N GLY A 141 -6.72 10.79 -19.94
CA GLY A 141 -6.58 10.04 -21.19
C GLY A 141 -5.40 9.05 -21.18
N LEU A 142 -4.71 8.90 -20.05
CA LEU A 142 -3.64 7.91 -19.88
C LEU A 142 -4.19 6.48 -19.79
N PRO A 143 -3.43 5.48 -20.23
CA PRO A 143 -3.75 4.06 -20.02
C PRO A 143 -3.48 3.65 -18.55
N VAL A 144 -4.44 3.96 -17.67
CA VAL A 144 -4.29 3.76 -16.22
C VAL A 144 -4.81 2.39 -15.79
N VAL A 145 -4.08 1.75 -14.87
CA VAL A 145 -4.55 0.61 -14.07
C VAL A 145 -4.58 1.04 -12.62
N THR A 146 -5.72 0.95 -11.95
CA THR A 146 -5.85 1.35 -10.54
C THR A 146 -5.85 0.12 -9.63
N ILE A 147 -4.96 0.11 -8.66
CA ILE A 147 -4.88 -0.92 -7.61
C ILE A 147 -5.46 -0.35 -6.32
N ARG A 148 -6.51 -0.97 -5.81
CA ARG A 148 -7.19 -0.60 -4.55
C ARG A 148 -7.00 -1.69 -3.50
N PRO A 149 -5.89 -1.70 -2.77
CA PRO A 149 -5.74 -2.63 -1.65
C PRO A 149 -6.61 -2.22 -0.46
N THR A 150 -6.97 -3.20 0.34
CA THR A 150 -7.47 -2.99 1.70
C THR A 150 -6.33 -2.65 2.66
N VAL A 151 -6.56 -2.70 3.97
CA VAL A 151 -5.55 -2.38 4.99
C VAL A 151 -4.34 -3.32 4.89
N PHE A 152 -3.14 -2.75 4.91
CA PHE A 152 -1.91 -3.53 4.85
C PHE A 152 -1.57 -4.19 6.18
N LEU A 153 -1.11 -5.45 6.14
CA LEU A 153 -0.56 -6.15 7.31
C LEU A 153 0.70 -5.45 7.83
N GLU A 154 1.67 -5.17 6.96
CA GLU A 154 2.95 -4.54 7.32
C GLU A 154 2.83 -3.05 7.68
N GLY A 155 1.97 -2.33 6.96
CA GLY A 155 1.86 -0.88 7.11
C GLY A 155 0.93 -0.42 8.23
N PHE A 156 0.05 -1.29 8.69
CA PHE A 156 -0.94 -0.98 9.71
C PHE A 156 -0.86 -1.97 10.89
N PHE A 157 -1.13 -3.26 10.66
CA PHE A 157 -1.21 -4.23 11.75
C PHE A 157 0.11 -4.38 12.49
N LEU A 158 1.23 -4.57 11.79
CA LEU A 158 2.53 -4.77 12.43
C LEU A 158 2.92 -3.61 13.36
N PRO A 159 2.95 -2.34 12.92
CA PRO A 159 3.36 -1.25 13.81
C PRO A 159 2.36 -0.94 14.91
N LEU A 160 1.06 -1.13 14.69
CA LEU A 160 0.02 -0.73 15.64
C LEU A 160 -0.34 -1.84 16.63
N THR A 161 -0.10 -3.12 16.31
CA THR A 161 -0.38 -4.24 17.21
C THR A 161 0.89 -4.88 17.79
N GLY A 162 2.03 -4.75 17.12
CA GLY A 162 3.29 -5.39 17.51
C GLY A 162 3.66 -5.12 18.98
N PRO A 163 3.74 -3.86 19.42
CA PRO A 163 4.10 -3.55 20.81
C PRO A 163 3.12 -4.13 21.84
N SER A 164 1.82 -3.99 21.63
CA SER A 164 0.81 -4.48 22.57
C SER A 164 0.72 -6.01 22.62
N VAL A 165 0.90 -6.67 21.47
CA VAL A 165 0.96 -8.14 21.40
C VAL A 165 2.22 -8.67 22.07
N ARG A 166 3.38 -8.04 21.81
CA ARG A 166 4.65 -8.45 22.43
C ARG A 166 4.62 -8.31 23.95
N ASP A 167 4.16 -7.15 24.45
CA ASP A 167 4.31 -6.77 25.84
C ASP A 167 3.12 -7.24 26.72
N ARG A 168 1.92 -7.36 26.15
CA ARG A 168 0.68 -7.65 26.88
C ARG A 168 -0.15 -8.81 26.31
N SER A 169 0.29 -9.45 25.23
CA SER A 169 -0.48 -10.48 24.52
C SER A 169 -1.87 -10.01 24.10
N ARG A 170 -1.99 -8.76 23.68
CA ARG A 170 -3.27 -8.14 23.29
C ARG A 170 -3.15 -7.34 22.01
N ILE A 171 -4.16 -7.48 21.17
CA ILE A 171 -4.41 -6.56 20.05
C ILE A 171 -5.28 -5.42 20.58
N GLU A 172 -4.74 -4.23 20.70
CA GLU A 172 -5.43 -3.05 21.23
C GLU A 172 -5.73 -2.07 20.09
N LEU A 173 -6.92 -2.19 19.49
CA LEU A 173 -7.40 -1.34 18.40
C LEU A 173 -8.86 -0.97 18.63
N PRO A 174 -9.31 0.24 18.21
CA PRO A 174 -10.69 0.69 18.38
C PRO A 174 -11.61 0.23 17.22
N PHE A 175 -11.59 -1.06 16.85
CA PHE A 175 -12.32 -1.57 15.68
C PHE A 175 -13.71 -2.13 16.01
N GLY A 176 -14.05 -2.26 17.30
CA GLY A 176 -15.32 -2.83 17.73
C GLY A 176 -15.52 -4.25 17.19
N ARG A 177 -16.68 -4.49 16.61
CA ARG A 177 -17.03 -5.76 15.96
C ARG A 177 -16.89 -5.75 14.44
N GLY A 178 -16.31 -4.68 13.87
CA GLY A 178 -16.11 -4.55 12.43
C GLY A 178 -15.17 -5.62 11.90
N LYS A 179 -15.49 -6.11 10.71
CA LYS A 179 -14.65 -7.07 9.99
C LYS A 179 -13.69 -6.37 9.05
N THR A 180 -12.57 -7.01 8.79
CA THR A 180 -11.56 -6.54 7.86
C THR A 180 -10.88 -7.72 7.17
N SER A 181 -10.37 -7.47 5.97
CA SER A 181 -9.65 -8.44 5.15
C SER A 181 -8.25 -7.93 4.80
N PRO A 182 -7.35 -7.77 5.80
CA PRO A 182 -6.05 -7.15 5.58
C PRO A 182 -5.22 -7.95 4.58
N VAL A 183 -4.46 -7.25 3.73
CA VAL A 183 -3.64 -7.81 2.66
C VAL A 183 -2.16 -7.58 2.92
N ALA A 184 -1.31 -8.55 2.58
CA ALA A 184 0.13 -8.38 2.66
C ALA A 184 0.63 -7.44 1.55
N SER A 185 1.56 -6.55 1.86
CA SER A 185 2.18 -5.66 0.88
C SER A 185 2.92 -6.44 -0.22
N ALA A 186 3.46 -7.61 0.11
CA ALA A 186 4.08 -8.52 -0.84
C ALA A 186 3.09 -9.04 -1.90
N ASP A 187 1.83 -9.30 -1.52
CA ASP A 187 0.78 -9.72 -2.45
C ASP A 187 0.41 -8.60 -3.42
N VAL A 188 0.24 -7.40 -2.88
CA VAL A 188 -0.02 -6.21 -3.70
C VAL A 188 1.13 -5.93 -4.66
N ALA A 189 2.38 -6.06 -4.20
CA ALA A 189 3.56 -5.91 -5.04
C ALA A 189 3.61 -6.97 -6.15
N ARG A 190 3.24 -8.23 -5.87
CA ARG A 190 3.16 -9.28 -6.90
C ARG A 190 2.15 -8.94 -8.00
N VAL A 191 0.97 -8.41 -7.61
CA VAL A 191 -0.05 -7.96 -8.57
C VAL A 191 0.50 -6.81 -9.42
N ILE A 192 1.08 -5.78 -8.81
CA ILE A 192 1.64 -4.63 -9.52
C ILE A 192 2.74 -5.07 -10.50
N ALA A 193 3.66 -5.94 -10.06
CA ALA A 193 4.73 -6.45 -10.91
C ALA A 193 4.20 -7.31 -12.08
N ALA A 194 3.12 -8.07 -11.87
CA ALA A 194 2.46 -8.82 -12.95
C ALA A 194 1.82 -7.88 -13.98
N VAL A 195 1.09 -6.87 -13.50
CA VAL A 195 0.45 -5.85 -14.34
C VAL A 195 1.49 -5.04 -15.14
N LEU A 196 2.60 -4.64 -14.52
CA LEU A 196 3.66 -3.90 -15.21
C LEU A 196 4.41 -4.76 -16.24
N ALA A 197 4.54 -6.06 -15.99
CA ALA A 197 5.17 -6.98 -16.95
C ALA A 197 4.33 -7.18 -18.22
N ASP A 198 3.00 -7.28 -18.06
CA ASP A 198 2.04 -7.39 -19.16
C ASP A 198 0.80 -6.51 -18.89
N PRO A 199 0.86 -5.20 -19.20
CA PRO A 199 -0.22 -4.29 -18.86
C PRO A 199 -1.47 -4.43 -19.75
N GLY A 200 -1.34 -4.95 -20.96
CA GLY A 200 -2.42 -4.98 -21.96
C GLY A 200 -3.77 -5.46 -21.41
N PRO A 201 -3.84 -6.65 -20.78
CA PRO A 201 -5.10 -7.17 -20.23
C PRO A 201 -5.70 -6.35 -19.10
N HIS A 202 -4.95 -5.40 -18.52
CA HIS A 202 -5.30 -4.66 -17.31
C HIS A 202 -5.64 -3.18 -17.54
N LEU A 203 -5.30 -2.62 -18.71
CA LEU A 203 -5.53 -1.20 -19.01
C LEU A 203 -6.99 -0.80 -18.81
N GLY A 204 -7.21 0.35 -18.17
CA GLY A 204 -8.53 0.89 -17.84
C GLY A 204 -9.24 0.15 -16.69
N LYS A 205 -8.64 -0.87 -16.09
CA LYS A 205 -9.26 -1.66 -15.02
C LYS A 205 -8.88 -1.17 -13.63
N ILE A 206 -9.80 -1.45 -12.70
CA ILE A 206 -9.60 -1.29 -11.26
C ILE A 206 -9.50 -2.68 -10.66
N HIS A 207 -8.46 -2.94 -9.89
CA HIS A 207 -8.25 -4.18 -9.17
C HIS A 207 -8.33 -3.93 -7.66
N GLU A 208 -9.40 -4.42 -7.03
CA GLU A 208 -9.55 -4.43 -5.58
C GLU A 208 -8.83 -5.66 -5.01
N LEU A 209 -7.98 -5.46 -3.99
CA LEU A 209 -7.13 -6.51 -3.44
C LEU A 209 -7.38 -6.66 -1.94
N THR A 210 -7.70 -7.89 -1.53
CA THR A 210 -7.91 -8.25 -0.13
C THR A 210 -7.03 -9.42 0.27
N GLY A 211 -6.89 -9.62 1.59
CA GLY A 211 -6.44 -10.90 2.13
C GLY A 211 -7.47 -12.01 1.89
N PRO A 212 -7.15 -13.25 2.31
CA PRO A 212 -7.95 -14.44 1.98
C PRO A 212 -9.27 -14.53 2.74
N ARG A 213 -9.47 -13.74 3.80
CA ARG A 213 -10.66 -13.77 4.66
C ARG A 213 -11.01 -12.39 5.21
N SER A 214 -12.32 -12.09 5.28
CA SER A 214 -12.85 -10.97 6.04
C SER A 214 -13.32 -11.47 7.41
N GLN A 215 -12.75 -10.93 8.49
CA GLN A 215 -12.99 -11.43 9.84
C GLN A 215 -12.91 -10.33 10.89
N ASP A 216 -13.57 -10.54 12.03
CA ASP A 216 -13.50 -9.64 13.17
C ASP A 216 -12.17 -9.77 13.93
N MET A 217 -11.93 -8.86 14.86
CA MET A 217 -10.67 -8.82 15.59
C MET A 217 -10.49 -9.97 16.57
N ASP A 218 -11.57 -10.63 17.02
CA ASP A 218 -11.48 -11.85 17.83
C ASP A 218 -10.97 -13.03 16.99
N ALA A 219 -11.42 -13.13 15.73
CA ALA A 219 -10.88 -14.12 14.79
C ALA A 219 -9.42 -13.83 14.43
N VAL A 220 -9.08 -12.55 14.22
CA VAL A 220 -7.68 -12.13 14.03
C VAL A 220 -6.82 -12.53 15.22
N ALA A 221 -7.26 -12.27 16.45
CA ALA A 221 -6.54 -12.63 17.67
C ALA A 221 -6.33 -14.15 17.82
N ARG A 222 -7.28 -14.98 17.38
CA ARG A 222 -7.11 -16.43 17.32
C ARG A 222 -5.98 -16.83 16.37
N GLU A 223 -5.89 -16.25 15.19
CA GLU A 223 -4.80 -16.52 14.23
C GLU A 223 -3.42 -16.08 14.79
N TYR A 224 -3.37 -14.96 15.52
CA TYR A 224 -2.16 -14.55 16.26
C TYR A 224 -1.78 -15.56 17.33
N SER A 225 -2.78 -16.06 18.08
CA SER A 225 -2.55 -17.09 19.13
C SER A 225 -1.97 -18.36 18.55
N GLU A 226 -2.53 -18.84 17.43
CA GLU A 226 -2.05 -20.03 16.72
C GLU A 226 -0.63 -19.84 16.18
N ALA A 227 -0.35 -18.69 15.55
CA ALA A 227 0.97 -18.38 14.99
C ALA A 227 2.06 -18.26 16.04
N LEU A 228 1.75 -17.66 17.20
CA LEU A 228 2.70 -17.40 18.28
C LEU A 228 2.77 -18.51 19.34
N ASN A 229 1.90 -19.53 19.20
CA ASN A 229 1.75 -20.62 20.19
C ASN A 229 1.59 -20.12 21.64
N ARG A 230 0.81 -19.04 21.80
CA ARG A 230 0.43 -18.46 23.10
C ARG A 230 -0.87 -17.69 22.99
N PRO A 231 -1.67 -17.55 24.06
CA PRO A 231 -2.90 -16.79 24.03
C PRO A 231 -2.65 -15.32 23.64
N VAL A 232 -3.37 -14.84 22.64
CA VAL A 232 -3.50 -13.42 22.27
C VAL A 232 -4.99 -13.09 22.23
N THR A 233 -5.38 -11.98 22.82
CA THR A 233 -6.79 -11.55 22.88
C THR A 233 -6.96 -10.20 22.21
N TYR A 234 -8.17 -9.91 21.77
CA TYR A 234 -8.54 -8.56 21.31
C TYR A 234 -9.09 -7.73 22.46
N SER A 235 -8.73 -6.46 22.48
CA SER A 235 -9.28 -5.44 23.39
C SER A 235 -9.75 -4.25 22.56
N ASP A 236 -11.06 -4.05 22.51
CA ASP A 236 -11.64 -2.85 21.91
C ASP A 236 -11.41 -1.66 22.81
N ILE A 237 -10.43 -0.83 22.47
CA ILE A 237 -10.10 0.37 23.26
C ILE A 237 -10.94 1.58 22.80
N PRO A 238 -11.21 2.56 23.70
CA PRO A 238 -11.93 3.77 23.29
C PRO A 238 -11.17 4.52 22.17
N PRO A 239 -11.85 4.99 21.10
CA PRO A 239 -11.20 5.72 20.00
C PRO A 239 -10.39 6.93 20.46
N GLY A 240 -10.88 7.69 21.46
CA GLY A 240 -10.16 8.86 21.99
C GLY A 240 -8.89 8.49 22.75
N ASP A 241 -8.85 7.33 23.42
CA ASP A 241 -7.64 6.85 24.11
C ASP A 241 -6.57 6.45 23.08
N TRP A 242 -7.01 5.78 22.03
CA TRP A 242 -6.13 5.39 20.92
C TRP A 242 -5.54 6.61 20.20
N GLU A 243 -6.37 7.62 19.88
CA GLU A 243 -5.91 8.88 19.29
C GLU A 243 -4.87 9.58 20.17
N ARG A 244 -5.11 9.65 21.50
CA ARG A 244 -4.12 10.19 22.44
C ARG A 244 -2.81 9.42 22.42
N GLY A 245 -2.87 8.10 22.33
CA GLY A 245 -1.69 7.24 22.18
C GLY A 245 -0.89 7.55 20.92
N LEU A 246 -1.56 7.71 19.77
CA LEU A 246 -0.92 8.09 18.50
C LEU A 246 -0.25 9.47 18.58
N LYS A 247 -0.90 10.45 19.23
CA LYS A 247 -0.31 11.78 19.47
C LYS A 247 0.91 11.69 20.38
N GLY A 248 0.80 10.90 21.45
CA GLY A 248 1.91 10.68 22.39
C GLY A 248 3.12 9.97 21.74
N ALA A 249 2.90 9.17 20.71
CA ALA A 249 3.95 8.55 19.91
C ALA A 249 4.58 9.49 18.88
N GLY A 250 4.15 10.77 18.80
CA GLY A 250 4.71 11.79 17.91
C GLY A 250 4.38 11.61 16.43
N LEU A 251 3.29 10.91 16.09
CA LEU A 251 2.87 10.78 14.70
C LEU A 251 2.41 12.14 14.15
N PRO A 252 2.64 12.43 12.85
CA PRO A 252 2.13 13.64 12.21
C PRO A 252 0.59 13.70 12.23
N GLU A 253 0.03 14.89 12.42
CA GLU A 253 -1.42 15.09 12.57
C GLU A 253 -2.24 14.52 11.40
N HIS A 254 -1.77 14.72 10.17
CA HIS A 254 -2.44 14.18 8.97
C HIS A 254 -2.51 12.65 8.97
N LEU A 255 -1.49 11.97 9.50
CA LEU A 255 -1.46 10.52 9.63
C LEU A 255 -2.40 10.06 10.76
N ILE A 256 -2.39 10.75 11.91
CA ILE A 256 -3.30 10.45 13.02
C ILE A 256 -4.75 10.54 12.55
N HIS A 257 -5.11 11.63 11.87
CA HIS A 257 -6.46 11.81 11.33
C HIS A 257 -6.85 10.70 10.36
N HIS A 258 -5.94 10.29 9.48
CA HIS A 258 -6.16 9.17 8.57
C HIS A 258 -6.42 7.86 9.32
N LEU A 259 -5.59 7.52 10.31
CA LEU A 259 -5.71 6.30 11.11
C LEU A 259 -7.01 6.28 11.93
N VAL A 260 -7.36 7.39 12.57
CA VAL A 260 -8.63 7.52 13.34
C VAL A 260 -9.83 7.30 12.44
N THR A 261 -9.85 7.92 11.25
CA THR A 261 -10.93 7.68 10.26
C THR A 261 -10.97 6.21 9.82
N MET A 262 -9.83 5.56 9.63
CA MET A 262 -9.80 4.13 9.32
C MET A 262 -10.42 3.28 10.43
N ALA A 263 -10.15 3.61 11.69
CA ALA A 263 -10.74 2.92 12.84
C ALA A 263 -12.26 3.11 12.90
N GLU A 264 -12.75 4.33 12.67
CA GLU A 264 -14.19 4.61 12.61
C GLU A 264 -14.89 3.82 11.49
N LEU A 265 -14.28 3.76 10.31
CA LEU A 265 -14.79 2.96 9.19
C LEU A 265 -14.76 1.47 9.48
N SER A 266 -13.75 0.98 10.20
CA SER A 266 -13.69 -0.41 10.67
C SER A 266 -14.83 -0.71 11.63
N ARG A 267 -15.06 0.13 12.65
CA ARG A 267 -16.20 -0.01 13.57
C ARG A 267 -17.55 0.00 12.85
N ALA A 268 -17.67 0.80 11.78
CA ALA A 268 -18.86 0.87 10.92
C ALA A 268 -18.95 -0.30 9.92
N ASN A 269 -18.10 -1.31 10.03
CA ASN A 269 -18.02 -2.50 9.17
C ASN A 269 -17.80 -2.18 7.67
N ARG A 270 -17.11 -1.08 7.36
CA ARG A 270 -16.88 -0.63 5.99
C ARG A 270 -15.73 -1.38 5.28
N TYR A 271 -14.96 -2.18 6.03
CA TYR A 271 -13.89 -3.03 5.51
C TYR A 271 -14.25 -4.51 5.40
N ASP A 272 -15.53 -4.87 5.64
CA ASP A 272 -16.06 -6.23 5.44
C ASP A 272 -16.22 -6.52 3.94
N ARG A 273 -15.12 -6.87 3.28
CA ARG A 273 -15.04 -7.06 1.83
C ARG A 273 -14.09 -8.18 1.49
N MET A 274 -14.39 -8.87 0.40
CA MET A 274 -13.52 -9.91 -0.16
C MET A 274 -13.48 -9.84 -1.67
N THR A 275 -12.31 -10.05 -2.24
CA THR A 275 -12.08 -10.18 -3.67
C THR A 275 -11.08 -11.28 -3.95
N ASP A 276 -11.09 -11.80 -5.17
CA ASP A 276 -10.14 -12.78 -5.71
C ASP A 276 -8.97 -12.14 -6.46
N GLY A 277 -8.87 -10.81 -6.43
CA GLY A 277 -7.97 -10.03 -7.28
C GLY A 277 -6.50 -10.47 -7.20
N VAL A 278 -6.00 -10.82 -6.01
CA VAL A 278 -4.63 -11.31 -5.84
C VAL A 278 -4.44 -12.63 -6.57
N GLU A 279 -5.26 -13.63 -6.28
CA GLU A 279 -5.13 -14.97 -6.85
C GLU A 279 -5.37 -14.98 -8.36
N ARG A 280 -6.40 -14.29 -8.82
CA ARG A 280 -6.77 -14.19 -10.24
C ARG A 280 -5.66 -13.59 -11.10
N ILE A 281 -4.90 -12.62 -10.58
CA ILE A 281 -3.83 -11.95 -11.34
C ILE A 281 -2.50 -12.66 -11.19
N THR A 282 -2.20 -13.22 -10.00
CA THR A 282 -0.87 -13.79 -9.71
C THR A 282 -0.82 -15.31 -9.82
N GLY A 283 -1.98 -15.99 -9.91
CA GLY A 283 -2.09 -17.45 -9.82
C GLY A 283 -1.76 -18.02 -8.43
N ARG A 284 -1.65 -17.17 -7.41
CA ARG A 284 -1.31 -17.56 -6.04
C ARG A 284 -2.29 -16.92 -5.06
N PRO A 285 -2.76 -17.66 -4.04
CA PRO A 285 -3.62 -17.10 -3.02
C PRO A 285 -2.89 -15.99 -2.24
N PRO A 286 -3.63 -15.02 -1.67
CA PRO A 286 -3.05 -14.02 -0.79
C PRO A 286 -2.61 -14.64 0.54
N MET A 287 -1.59 -14.04 1.17
CA MET A 287 -1.06 -14.44 2.48
C MET A 287 -2.12 -14.28 3.57
N GLY A 288 -2.28 -15.29 4.42
CA GLY A 288 -3.15 -15.23 5.59
C GLY A 288 -2.48 -14.56 6.79
N ILE A 289 -3.31 -14.13 7.76
CA ILE A 289 -2.82 -13.47 9.00
C ILE A 289 -1.88 -14.40 9.77
N ARG A 290 -2.24 -15.67 9.95
CA ARG A 290 -1.40 -16.65 10.66
C ARG A 290 -0.02 -16.79 10.04
N GLU A 291 0.06 -16.90 8.71
CA GLU A 291 1.33 -16.97 7.98
C GLU A 291 2.15 -15.69 8.18
N PHE A 292 1.52 -14.53 8.03
CA PHE A 292 2.15 -13.24 8.25
C PHE A 292 2.73 -13.10 9.65
N VAL A 293 1.95 -13.45 10.68
CA VAL A 293 2.40 -13.38 12.09
C VAL A 293 3.53 -14.36 12.36
N SER A 294 3.50 -15.54 11.75
CA SER A 294 4.60 -16.50 11.86
C SER A 294 5.91 -15.98 11.27
N LEU A 295 5.84 -15.34 10.08
CA LEU A 295 7.00 -14.71 9.43
C LEU A 295 7.59 -13.55 10.25
N HIS A 296 6.74 -12.84 10.98
CA HIS A 296 7.08 -11.68 11.81
C HIS A 296 7.05 -11.98 13.31
N ALA A 297 7.22 -13.24 13.71
CA ALA A 297 7.06 -13.66 15.09
C ALA A 297 7.94 -12.87 16.08
N ALA A 298 9.16 -12.50 15.68
CA ALA A 298 10.08 -11.73 16.52
C ALA A 298 9.52 -10.36 16.93
N GLU A 299 8.83 -9.67 16.04
CA GLU A 299 8.22 -8.37 16.27
C GLU A 299 7.05 -8.45 17.26
N PHE A 300 6.43 -9.62 17.36
CA PHE A 300 5.35 -9.94 18.29
C PHE A 300 5.84 -10.65 19.57
N GLY A 301 7.16 -10.75 19.82
CA GLY A 301 7.74 -11.42 20.98
C GLY A 301 7.69 -12.93 20.93
N GLY A 302 7.50 -13.51 19.75
CA GLY A 302 7.64 -14.94 19.49
C GLY A 302 9.08 -15.34 19.13
N ARG A 303 9.35 -16.64 19.06
CA ARG A 303 10.61 -17.15 18.52
C ARG A 303 10.54 -17.15 16.98
N ARG A 304 11.64 -16.81 16.31
CA ARG A 304 11.72 -17.02 14.86
C ARG A 304 11.58 -18.52 14.57
N PRO A 305 10.83 -18.88 13.52
CA PRO A 305 10.72 -20.28 13.10
C PRO A 305 12.05 -20.89 12.69
#